data_2d522ae181d471cef431136548578d0d
#
_entry.id   2d522ae181d471cef431136548578d0d
#
_cell.length_a   1.000
_cell.length_b   1.000
_cell.length_c   1.000
_cell.angle_alpha   90.00
_cell.angle_beta   90.00
_cell.angle_gamma   90.00
#
_symmetry.space_group_name_H-M   'P 1'
#
loop_
_entity.id
_entity.type
_entity.pdbx_description
1 polymer ?
#
loop_
_entity_poly.entity_id
_entity_poly.type
_entity_poly.pdbx_seq_one_letter_code
_entity_poly.pdbx_strand_id
1 'polypeptide(L)'
;MLITSVTVFSQTTLSGKVVDETNQPLPGASVTIKSSKIGATTDFDGNFSFDSSVNSGTLEVSFIGYESKLVAFNGKTNFGTVSLKPSAETLDETVITATSFAIDRKTPVAVSTIKADVIENKLGSQEFPEILKSTPGVYATKSGGGF
;
A
#
# COMPACT_ATOMS: atom_id res chain seq x y z
N MET A 1 -39.33 44.97 -15.66
CA MET A 1 -37.90 44.89 -15.99
C MET A 1 -37.29 43.76 -15.17
N LEU A 2 -37.13 42.60 -15.77
CA LEU A 2 -36.61 41.40 -15.09
C LEU A 2 -35.10 41.42 -15.13
N ILE A 3 -34.44 41.63 -14.00
CA ILE A 3 -32.99 41.55 -13.91
C ILE A 3 -32.64 40.08 -13.65
N THR A 4 -32.24 39.35 -14.69
CA THR A 4 -31.68 38.02 -14.57
C THR A 4 -30.26 38.13 -14.01
N SER A 5 -30.09 37.78 -12.74
CA SER A 5 -28.75 37.65 -12.11
C SER A 5 -28.04 36.44 -12.71
N VAL A 6 -27.06 36.70 -13.56
CA VAL A 6 -26.14 35.65 -14.05
C VAL A 6 -25.07 35.43 -13.00
N THR A 7 -25.15 34.31 -12.29
CA THR A 7 -24.05 33.89 -11.40
C THR A 7 -22.89 33.35 -12.24
N VAL A 8 -21.84 34.13 -12.39
CA VAL A 8 -20.58 33.71 -13.00
C VAL A 8 -19.82 32.83 -11.99
N PHE A 9 -19.78 31.54 -12.23
CA PHE A 9 -18.89 30.65 -11.51
C PHE A 9 -17.46 30.93 -12.00
N SER A 10 -16.65 31.56 -11.17
CA SER A 10 -15.21 31.74 -11.43
C SER A 10 -14.54 30.37 -11.25
N GLN A 11 -14.16 29.75 -12.35
CA GLN A 11 -13.28 28.59 -12.33
C GLN A 11 -11.85 29.06 -12.09
N THR A 12 -11.19 28.45 -11.16
CA THR A 12 -9.81 28.77 -10.79
C THR A 12 -8.91 27.62 -11.23
N THR A 13 -7.96 27.88 -12.12
CA THR A 13 -6.99 26.88 -12.56
C THR A 13 -5.89 26.71 -11.51
N LEU A 14 -5.74 25.53 -10.96
CA LEU A 14 -4.67 25.16 -10.05
C LEU A 14 -3.53 24.51 -10.84
N SER A 15 -2.31 25.00 -10.63
CA SER A 15 -1.13 24.53 -11.36
C SER A 15 0.10 24.41 -10.47
N GLY A 16 1.04 23.55 -10.88
CA GLY A 16 2.30 23.36 -10.18
C GLY A 16 3.15 22.26 -10.80
N LYS A 17 4.25 21.94 -10.16
CA LYS A 17 5.17 20.89 -10.59
C LYS A 17 5.48 19.96 -9.43
N VAL A 18 5.46 18.63 -9.69
CA VAL A 18 5.82 17.62 -8.71
C VAL A 18 7.19 17.04 -9.04
N VAL A 19 8.07 17.00 -8.06
CA VAL A 19 9.44 16.49 -8.18
C VAL A 19 9.77 15.59 -6.98
N ASP A 20 10.86 14.86 -7.07
CA ASP A 20 11.45 14.15 -5.94
C ASP A 20 12.42 15.03 -5.13
N GLU A 21 13.12 14.48 -4.16
CA GLU A 21 14.14 15.19 -3.35
C GLU A 21 15.36 15.60 -4.17
N THR A 22 15.59 14.98 -5.32
CA THR A 22 16.71 15.29 -6.22
C THR A 22 16.33 16.28 -7.32
N ASN A 23 15.12 16.88 -7.24
CA ASN A 23 14.54 17.77 -8.25
C ASN A 23 14.20 17.08 -9.59
N GLN A 24 14.11 15.74 -9.61
CA GLN A 24 13.67 15.02 -10.78
C GLN A 24 12.14 15.08 -10.91
N PRO A 25 11.60 15.34 -12.10
CA PRO A 25 10.16 15.37 -12.30
C PRO A 25 9.55 13.98 -12.07
N LEU A 26 8.38 13.95 -11.45
CA LEU A 26 7.61 12.73 -11.20
C LEU A 26 6.40 12.67 -12.14
N PRO A 27 6.54 12.05 -13.32
CA PRO A 27 5.43 11.88 -14.26
C PRO A 27 4.42 10.85 -13.74
N GLY A 28 3.13 11.14 -13.93
CA GLY A 28 2.08 10.25 -13.48
C GLY A 28 1.73 10.36 -11.99
N ALA A 29 2.28 11.34 -11.27
CA ALA A 29 1.86 11.62 -9.91
C ALA A 29 0.42 12.12 -9.88
N SER A 30 -0.35 11.64 -8.92
CA SER A 30 -1.74 12.02 -8.73
C SER A 30 -1.83 13.27 -7.84
N VAL A 31 -2.53 14.28 -8.31
CA VAL A 31 -2.77 15.54 -7.60
C VAL A 31 -4.26 15.75 -7.49
N THR A 32 -4.82 15.68 -6.28
CA THR A 32 -6.27 15.74 -6.05
C THR A 32 -6.62 16.70 -4.91
N ILE A 33 -7.77 17.32 -4.97
CA ILE A 33 -8.33 18.06 -3.85
C ILE A 33 -9.06 17.10 -2.93
N LYS A 34 -8.62 16.96 -1.70
CA LYS A 34 -9.12 15.99 -0.72
C LYS A 34 -10.65 16.08 -0.49
N SER A 35 -11.22 17.27 -0.56
CA SER A 35 -12.64 17.51 -0.30
C SER A 35 -13.55 17.20 -1.50
N SER A 36 -13.08 17.41 -2.73
CA SER A 36 -13.91 17.30 -3.94
C SER A 36 -13.51 16.15 -4.87
N LYS A 37 -12.37 15.49 -4.61
CA LYS A 37 -11.77 14.46 -5.48
C LYS A 37 -11.50 14.90 -6.91
N ILE A 38 -11.55 16.21 -7.16
CA ILE A 38 -11.16 16.81 -8.45
C ILE A 38 -9.64 16.88 -8.46
N GLY A 39 -9.02 16.53 -9.59
CA GLY A 39 -7.57 16.57 -9.71
C GLY A 39 -7.09 16.20 -11.10
N ALA A 40 -5.78 16.11 -11.25
CA ALA A 40 -5.10 15.68 -12.47
C ALA A 40 -3.87 14.82 -12.14
N THR A 41 -3.32 14.21 -13.18
CA THR A 41 -2.00 13.56 -13.13
C THR A 41 -0.95 14.48 -13.73
N THR A 42 0.28 14.35 -13.25
CA THR A 42 1.43 15.12 -13.78
C THR A 42 1.83 14.60 -15.16
N ASP A 43 2.29 15.51 -16.00
CA ASP A 43 2.88 15.21 -17.31
C ASP A 43 4.34 14.70 -17.20
N PHE A 44 5.01 14.51 -18.35
CA PHE A 44 6.39 14.01 -18.40
C PHE A 44 7.42 14.92 -17.70
N ASP A 45 7.11 16.21 -17.63
CA ASP A 45 7.95 17.21 -16.94
C ASP A 45 7.55 17.39 -15.47
N GLY A 46 6.59 16.60 -14.99
CA GLY A 46 6.05 16.66 -13.64
C GLY A 46 5.07 17.81 -13.40
N ASN A 47 4.62 18.53 -14.44
CA ASN A 47 3.66 19.62 -14.27
C ASN A 47 2.24 19.08 -14.18
N PHE A 48 1.41 19.76 -13.40
CA PHE A 48 -0.03 19.53 -13.35
C PHE A 48 -0.79 20.83 -13.53
N SER A 49 -1.97 20.73 -14.13
CA SER A 49 -2.91 21.85 -14.26
C SER A 49 -4.32 21.28 -14.35
N PHE A 50 -5.24 21.82 -13.54
CA PHE A 50 -6.66 21.48 -13.59
C PHE A 50 -7.54 22.59 -13.04
N ASP A 51 -8.76 22.65 -13.50
CA ASP A 51 -9.73 23.65 -13.06
C ASP A 51 -10.50 23.18 -11.82
N SER A 52 -10.65 24.10 -10.89
CA SER A 52 -11.38 23.90 -9.64
C SER A 52 -12.37 25.02 -9.41
N SER A 53 -13.55 24.68 -8.94
CA SER A 53 -14.53 25.64 -8.43
C SER A 53 -14.30 25.96 -6.93
N VAL A 54 -13.32 25.33 -6.29
CA VAL A 54 -13.02 25.49 -4.86
C VAL A 54 -11.82 26.40 -4.69
N ASN A 55 -11.99 27.49 -3.98
CA ASN A 55 -10.94 28.50 -3.73
C ASN A 55 -10.04 28.17 -2.54
N SER A 56 -10.43 27.21 -1.70
CA SER A 56 -9.65 26.82 -0.52
C SER A 56 -9.81 25.33 -0.24
N GLY A 57 -8.78 24.72 0.32
CA GLY A 57 -8.80 23.29 0.64
C GLY A 57 -7.41 22.72 0.88
N THR A 58 -7.33 21.40 0.79
CA THR A 58 -6.07 20.67 0.88
C THR A 58 -5.87 19.87 -0.39
N LEU A 59 -4.75 20.11 -1.03
CA LEU A 59 -4.28 19.34 -2.18
C LEU A 59 -3.53 18.11 -1.63
N GLU A 60 -3.86 16.95 -2.11
CA GLU A 60 -3.15 15.71 -1.84
C GLU A 60 -2.36 15.32 -3.08
N VAL A 61 -1.05 15.21 -2.93
CA VAL A 61 -0.13 14.80 -3.98
C VAL A 61 0.43 13.44 -3.61
N SER A 62 0.24 12.44 -4.47
CA SER A 62 0.68 11.06 -4.23
C SER A 62 1.32 10.45 -5.46
N PHE A 63 2.33 9.61 -5.24
CA PHE A 63 2.99 8.85 -6.29
C PHE A 63 3.47 7.50 -5.75
N ILE A 64 3.49 6.47 -6.60
CA ILE A 64 3.90 5.11 -6.19
C ILE A 64 5.34 5.12 -5.73
N GLY A 65 5.60 4.60 -4.51
CA GLY A 65 6.93 4.57 -3.90
C GLY A 65 7.32 5.88 -3.20
N TYR A 66 6.39 6.84 -3.06
CA TYR A 66 6.61 8.11 -2.37
C TYR A 66 5.56 8.36 -1.29
N GLU A 67 5.93 9.13 -0.28
CA GLU A 67 5.00 9.57 0.76
C GLU A 67 4.02 10.60 0.19
N SER A 68 2.74 10.43 0.49
CA SER A 68 1.72 11.42 0.10
C SER A 68 1.92 12.73 0.85
N LYS A 69 1.90 13.85 0.12
CA LYS A 69 2.05 15.18 0.68
C LYS A 69 0.75 15.95 0.62
N LEU A 70 0.40 16.57 1.74
CA LEU A 70 -0.76 17.44 1.84
C LEU A 70 -0.32 18.91 1.79
N VAL A 71 -0.89 19.68 0.87
CA VAL A 71 -0.61 21.10 0.70
C VAL A 71 -1.90 21.89 0.85
N ALA A 72 -2.02 22.66 1.92
CA ALA A 72 -3.17 23.54 2.12
C ALA A 72 -3.08 24.75 1.19
N PHE A 73 -4.22 25.16 0.65
CA PHE A 73 -4.35 26.35 -0.18
C PHE A 73 -5.56 27.19 0.19
N ASN A 74 -5.41 28.51 0.04
CA ASN A 74 -6.48 29.47 0.23
C ASN A 74 -6.28 30.59 -0.80
N GLY A 75 -7.05 30.56 -1.88
CA GLY A 75 -6.90 31.50 -3.00
C GLY A 75 -5.61 31.34 -3.81
N LYS A 76 -4.75 30.40 -3.46
CA LYS A 76 -3.50 30.15 -4.18
C LYS A 76 -3.76 29.26 -5.39
N THR A 77 -3.35 29.71 -6.55
CA THR A 77 -3.56 29.05 -7.84
C THR A 77 -2.31 28.33 -8.34
N ASN A 78 -1.14 28.85 -8.01
CA ASN A 78 0.14 28.27 -8.39
C ASN A 78 0.88 27.75 -7.15
N PHE A 79 1.15 26.45 -7.14
CA PHE A 79 1.82 25.77 -6.02
C PHE A 79 3.34 25.74 -6.16
N GLY A 80 3.87 26.18 -7.33
CA GLY A 80 5.29 26.09 -7.61
C GLY A 80 5.74 24.62 -7.65
N THR A 81 6.88 24.34 -7.04
CA THR A 81 7.45 22.99 -7.00
C THR A 81 7.06 22.28 -5.69
N VAL A 82 6.41 21.14 -5.81
CA VAL A 82 6.05 20.26 -4.70
C VAL A 82 7.00 19.05 -4.72
N SER A 83 7.88 18.95 -3.74
CA SER A 83 8.80 17.82 -3.59
C SER A 83 8.15 16.72 -2.76
N LEU A 84 8.18 15.48 -3.25
CA LEU A 84 7.80 14.25 -2.53
C LEU A 84 9.05 13.54 -2.02
N LYS A 85 8.91 12.87 -0.88
CA LYS A 85 9.94 12.01 -0.31
C LYS A 85 9.69 10.57 -0.71
N PRO A 86 10.74 9.79 -1.04
CA PRO A 86 10.58 8.36 -1.22
C PRO A 86 9.94 7.77 0.04
N SER A 87 8.92 6.96 -0.13
CA SER A 87 8.40 6.17 0.98
C SER A 87 9.46 5.16 1.35
N ALA A 88 10.07 5.34 2.53
CA ALA A 88 10.92 4.34 3.15
C ALA A 88 10.05 3.24 3.80
N GLU A 89 8.91 2.92 3.22
CA GLU A 89 8.33 1.62 3.48
C GLU A 89 9.33 0.59 2.94
N THR A 90 10.33 0.27 3.77
CA THR A 90 10.79 -1.10 3.85
C THR A 90 9.50 -1.91 3.76
N LEU A 91 9.35 -2.66 2.66
CA LEU A 91 8.44 -3.79 2.68
C LEU A 91 8.77 -4.48 3.99
N ASP A 92 8.00 -4.18 5.04
CA ASP A 92 7.90 -5.09 6.15
C ASP A 92 7.61 -6.41 5.45
N GLU A 93 8.61 -7.27 5.45
CA GLU A 93 8.46 -8.64 5.06
C GLU A 93 7.15 -9.04 5.70
N THR A 94 6.10 -9.08 4.86
CA THR A 94 4.84 -9.62 5.30
C THR A 94 5.20 -11.05 5.57
N VAL A 95 5.68 -11.29 6.79
CA VAL A 95 5.67 -12.61 7.38
C VAL A 95 4.20 -12.96 7.29
N ILE A 96 3.85 -13.63 6.20
CA ILE A 96 2.62 -14.37 6.13
C ILE A 96 2.80 -15.43 7.21
N THR A 97 2.59 -15.01 8.43
CA THR A 97 2.21 -15.92 9.47
C THR A 97 0.94 -16.50 8.86
N ALA A 98 1.05 -17.68 8.27
CA ALA A 98 -0.09 -18.50 8.00
C ALA A 98 -0.72 -18.78 9.36
N THR A 99 -1.33 -17.75 9.94
CA THR A 99 -2.36 -17.91 10.92
C THR A 99 -3.38 -18.69 10.14
N SER A 100 -3.27 -20.00 10.33
CA SER A 100 -4.21 -20.99 9.90
C SER A 100 -5.57 -20.31 9.77
N PHE A 101 -6.19 -20.47 8.63
CA PHE A 101 -7.62 -20.29 8.46
C PHE A 101 -8.35 -21.31 9.37
N ALA A 102 -8.09 -21.24 10.65
CA ALA A 102 -8.95 -21.75 11.68
C ALA A 102 -10.14 -20.76 11.71
N ILE A 103 -10.89 -20.73 10.60
CA ILE A 103 -12.31 -20.43 10.69
C ILE A 103 -12.79 -21.33 11.81
N ASP A 104 -13.33 -20.69 12.82
CA ASP A 104 -13.98 -21.28 14.00
C ASP A 104 -15.11 -22.22 13.57
N ARG A 105 -14.72 -23.32 12.91
CA ARG A 105 -15.57 -24.48 12.72
C ARG A 105 -15.44 -25.26 14.00
N LYS A 106 -16.52 -25.36 14.74
CA LYS A 106 -16.75 -26.20 15.91
C LYS A 106 -16.56 -27.71 15.63
N THR A 107 -15.48 -28.06 14.98
CA THR A 107 -15.03 -29.44 14.87
C THR A 107 -13.72 -29.55 15.62
N PRO A 108 -13.61 -30.39 16.65
CA PRO A 108 -12.36 -30.59 17.37
C PRO A 108 -11.38 -31.33 16.45
N VAL A 109 -10.66 -30.58 15.61
CA VAL A 109 -9.52 -31.12 14.88
C VAL A 109 -8.30 -30.79 15.73
N ALA A 110 -7.67 -31.79 16.30
CA ALA A 110 -6.41 -31.62 17.00
C ALA A 110 -5.33 -31.20 15.97
N VAL A 111 -4.98 -29.91 15.96
CA VAL A 111 -3.90 -29.41 15.13
C VAL A 111 -2.62 -29.41 15.98
N SER A 112 -1.65 -30.24 15.62
CA SER A 112 -0.33 -30.24 16.22
C SER A 112 0.63 -29.46 15.35
N THR A 113 1.12 -28.32 15.85
CA THR A 113 2.14 -27.53 15.17
C THR A 113 3.53 -27.98 15.64
N ILE A 114 4.34 -28.49 14.71
CA ILE A 114 5.74 -28.85 14.98
C ILE A 114 6.57 -27.64 14.61
N LYS A 115 7.29 -27.09 15.59
CA LYS A 115 8.19 -25.95 15.36
C LYS A 115 9.44 -26.38 14.60
N ALA A 116 9.98 -25.48 13.76
CA ALA A 116 11.13 -25.76 12.91
C ALA A 116 12.40 -26.13 13.72
N ASP A 117 12.58 -25.54 14.89
CA ASP A 117 13.67 -25.85 15.81
C ASP A 117 13.64 -27.30 16.30
N VAL A 118 12.46 -27.88 16.48
CA VAL A 118 12.28 -29.30 16.86
C VAL A 118 12.66 -30.22 15.71
N ILE A 119 12.39 -29.80 14.48
CA ILE A 119 12.75 -30.56 13.27
C ILE A 119 14.26 -30.56 13.09
N GLU A 120 14.92 -29.40 13.19
CA GLU A 120 16.37 -29.27 13.05
C GLU A 120 17.15 -30.09 14.07
N ASN A 121 16.74 -30.05 15.33
CA ASN A 121 17.42 -30.79 16.40
C ASN A 121 17.26 -32.32 16.26
N LYS A 122 16.22 -32.80 15.60
CA LYS A 122 15.96 -34.25 15.41
C LYS A 122 16.48 -34.80 14.09
N LEU A 123 16.65 -33.97 13.07
CA LEU A 123 17.18 -34.38 11.75
C LEU A 123 18.61 -34.87 11.78
N GLY A 124 19.38 -34.55 12.83
CA GLY A 124 20.78 -35.02 12.98
C GLY A 124 20.95 -36.51 13.31
N SER A 125 19.87 -37.21 13.73
CA SER A 125 19.96 -38.58 14.20
C SER A 125 18.83 -39.52 13.78
N GLN A 126 17.75 -38.99 13.16
CA GLN A 126 16.57 -39.81 12.79
C GLN A 126 16.04 -39.44 11.40
N GLU A 127 15.51 -40.44 10.68
CA GLU A 127 14.85 -40.19 9.41
C GLU A 127 13.50 -39.45 9.62
N PHE A 128 13.17 -38.55 8.69
CA PHE A 128 11.99 -37.69 8.76
C PHE A 128 10.66 -38.42 9.09
N PRO A 129 10.37 -39.64 8.59
CA PRO A 129 9.16 -40.37 8.98
C PRO A 129 9.06 -40.73 10.45
N GLU A 130 10.19 -40.89 11.15
CA GLU A 130 10.19 -41.24 12.57
C GLU A 130 9.84 -40.06 13.48
N ILE A 131 10.17 -38.84 13.04
CA ILE A 131 9.83 -37.61 13.75
C ILE A 131 8.30 -37.44 13.85
N LEU A 132 7.58 -37.84 12.80
CA LEU A 132 6.14 -37.72 12.73
C LEU A 132 5.39 -38.72 13.64
N LYS A 133 6.01 -39.84 14.04
CA LYS A 133 5.41 -40.80 14.95
C LYS A 133 5.11 -40.24 16.34
N SER A 134 5.82 -39.20 16.75
CA SER A 134 5.57 -38.55 18.03
C SER A 134 4.39 -37.58 18.02
N THR A 135 3.74 -37.39 16.87
CA THR A 135 2.62 -36.47 16.71
C THR A 135 1.30 -37.27 16.84
N PRO A 136 0.42 -36.88 17.76
CA PRO A 136 -0.89 -37.60 17.90
C PRO A 136 -1.70 -37.55 16.61
N GLY A 137 -2.16 -38.69 16.14
CA GLY A 137 -2.98 -38.80 14.94
C GLY A 137 -2.23 -38.99 13.63
N VAL A 138 -0.88 -39.09 13.66
CA VAL A 138 -0.07 -39.37 12.48
C VAL A 138 0.48 -40.78 12.52
N TYR A 139 0.14 -41.60 11.52
CA TYR A 139 0.68 -42.95 11.33
C TYR A 139 1.71 -42.91 10.20
N ALA A 140 3.00 -42.87 10.55
CA ALA A 140 4.07 -42.98 9.58
C ALA A 140 4.61 -44.43 9.57
N THR A 141 4.58 -45.08 8.42
CA THR A 141 5.15 -46.42 8.23
C THR A 141 6.44 -46.28 7.42
N LYS A 142 7.53 -46.88 7.93
CA LYS A 142 8.74 -47.06 7.17
C LYS A 142 8.50 -48.17 6.14
N SER A 143 8.40 -47.81 4.86
CA SER A 143 8.43 -48.79 3.77
C SER A 143 9.89 -49.29 3.68
N GLY A 144 10.13 -50.47 4.28
CA GLY A 144 11.41 -51.15 4.17
C GLY A 144 11.63 -51.59 2.73
N GLY A 145 12.45 -50.84 1.98
CA GLY A 145 13.07 -51.37 0.80
C GLY A 145 14.09 -52.42 1.24
N GLY A 146 13.72 -53.68 1.20
CA GLY A 146 14.70 -54.76 1.28
C GLY A 146 15.47 -54.81 -0.02
N PHE A 147 16.74 -54.81 0.10
CA PHE A 147 17.76 -55.67 -0.52
C PHE A 147 19.07 -55.34 0.12
#